data_a30f9addbf993d4f106aa97735370896
#
_entry.id   a30f9addbf993d4f106aa97735370896
#
_cell.length_a   1.000
_cell.length_b   1.000
_cell.length_c   1.000
_cell.angle_alpha   90.00
_cell.angle_beta   90.00
_cell.angle_gamma   90.00
#
_symmetry.space_group_name_H-M   'P 1'
#
loop_
_entity.id
_entity.type
_entity.pdbx_description
1 polymer ?
#
loop_
_entity_poly.entity_id
_entity_poly.type
_entity_poly.pdbx_seq_one_letter_code
_entity_poly.pdbx_strand_id
1 'polypeptide(L)'
;MEAVSEWTSGTSRAIVSALRERVRSAAERRQDRIEERVSRYWIAWSSSKRNRVFAEIRPLHGRVQIFILPGPRDLRDSTGLARRAPRTQGWGWFRSRFEVSSMAQVGPAARLIVQSYEHGARKQNGGRTTRTARRTQGL
;
A
#
# COMPACT_ATOMS: atom_id res chain seq x y z
N MET A 1 11.05 -9.54 10.26
CA MET A 1 10.11 -8.95 11.23
C MET A 1 10.80 -8.39 12.44
N GLU A 2 11.81 -9.06 12.92
CA GLU A 2 12.48 -8.63 14.13
C GLU A 2 13.15 -7.29 14.00
N ALA A 3 13.79 -7.02 12.86
CA ALA A 3 14.46 -5.73 12.68
C ALA A 3 13.47 -4.58 12.72
N VAL A 4 12.28 -4.79 12.19
CA VAL A 4 11.23 -3.77 12.22
C VAL A 4 10.69 -3.62 13.63
N SER A 5 10.47 -4.74 14.35
CA SER A 5 9.86 -4.64 15.67
C SER A 5 10.79 -4.11 16.72
N GLU A 6 12.12 -4.14 16.50
CA GLU A 6 13.05 -3.67 17.49
C GLU A 6 12.92 -2.19 17.77
N TRP A 7 12.52 -1.41 16.80
CA TRP A 7 12.46 0.03 16.99
C TRP A 7 11.12 0.65 16.59
N THR A 8 10.07 -0.17 16.64
CA THR A 8 8.72 0.33 16.50
C THR A 8 8.01 0.25 17.82
N SER A 9 7.02 1.10 18.02
CA SER A 9 6.24 1.11 19.25
C SER A 9 5.11 0.07 19.16
N GLY A 10 4.52 -0.23 20.34
CA GLY A 10 3.33 -1.08 20.36
C GLY A 10 2.20 -0.51 19.55
N THR A 11 2.08 0.83 19.52
CA THR A 11 1.06 1.50 18.73
C THR A 11 1.22 1.20 17.26
N SER A 12 2.43 1.33 16.71
CA SER A 12 2.62 1.07 15.29
C SER A 12 2.41 -0.40 14.96
N ARG A 13 2.80 -1.31 15.82
CA ARG A 13 2.56 -2.73 15.58
C ARG A 13 1.08 -3.05 15.55
N ALA A 14 0.30 -2.44 16.45
CA ALA A 14 -1.14 -2.65 16.48
C ALA A 14 -1.79 -2.10 15.19
N ILE A 15 -1.33 -0.95 14.73
CA ILE A 15 -1.86 -0.34 13.51
C ILE A 15 -1.56 -1.24 12.31
N VAL A 16 -0.32 -1.71 12.18
CA VAL A 16 0.05 -2.59 11.07
C VAL A 16 -0.79 -3.86 11.08
N SER A 17 -0.99 -4.44 12.26
CA SER A 17 -1.77 -5.65 12.39
C SER A 17 -3.23 -5.43 11.94
N ALA A 18 -3.81 -4.32 12.37
CA ALA A 18 -5.20 -3.99 12.00
C ALA A 18 -5.33 -3.72 10.50
N LEU A 19 -4.36 -3.01 9.92
CA LEU A 19 -4.36 -2.76 8.48
C LEU A 19 -4.22 -4.06 7.70
N ARG A 20 -3.30 -4.92 8.14
CA ARG A 20 -3.05 -6.18 7.47
C ARG A 20 -4.32 -7.02 7.41
N GLU A 21 -5.04 -7.06 8.50
CA GLU A 21 -6.24 -7.87 8.56
C GLU A 21 -7.31 -7.36 7.60
N ARG A 22 -7.50 -6.07 7.53
CA ARG A 22 -8.50 -5.49 6.64
C ARG A 22 -8.14 -5.68 5.17
N VAL A 23 -6.86 -5.51 4.86
CA VAL A 23 -6.40 -5.66 3.48
C VAL A 23 -6.48 -7.12 3.04
N ARG A 24 -6.12 -8.03 3.93
CA ARG A 24 -6.24 -9.46 3.64
C ARG A 24 -7.68 -9.87 3.39
N SER A 25 -8.61 -9.34 4.18
CA SER A 25 -10.01 -9.64 3.98
C SER A 25 -10.50 -9.17 2.62
N ALA A 26 -10.07 -7.99 2.20
CA ALA A 26 -10.45 -7.48 0.89
C ALA A 26 -9.92 -8.36 -0.24
N ALA A 27 -8.69 -8.84 -0.10
CA ALA A 27 -8.09 -9.71 -1.09
C ALA A 27 -8.80 -11.07 -1.13
N GLU A 28 -9.16 -11.60 0.02
CA GLU A 28 -9.85 -12.88 0.08
C GLU A 28 -11.19 -12.85 -0.64
N ARG A 29 -11.87 -11.73 -0.57
CA ARG A 29 -13.13 -11.58 -1.29
C ARG A 29 -12.93 -11.62 -2.79
N ARG A 30 -11.70 -11.42 -3.26
CA ARG A 30 -11.35 -11.51 -4.68
C ARG A 30 -10.57 -12.77 -4.98
N GLN A 31 -10.58 -13.73 -4.03
CA GLN A 31 -9.89 -15.00 -4.20
C GLN A 31 -8.40 -14.80 -4.44
N ASP A 32 -7.82 -13.84 -3.74
CA ASP A 32 -6.42 -13.52 -3.83
C ASP A 32 -5.80 -13.62 -2.45
N ARG A 33 -4.48 -13.65 -2.42
CA ARG A 33 -3.73 -13.73 -1.19
C ARG A 33 -2.68 -12.64 -1.19
N ILE A 34 -2.53 -11.98 -0.04
CA ILE A 34 -1.51 -10.96 0.12
C ILE A 34 -0.23 -11.64 0.60
N GLU A 35 0.84 -11.37 -0.10
CA GLU A 35 2.17 -11.82 0.31
C GLU A 35 2.89 -10.66 0.97
N GLU A 36 3.61 -10.99 2.02
CA GLU A 36 4.27 -9.98 2.81
C GLU A 36 5.76 -10.25 2.82
N ARG A 37 6.54 -9.24 2.46
CA ARG A 37 8.00 -9.33 2.52
C ARG A 37 8.49 -8.29 3.49
N VAL A 38 9.25 -8.72 4.49
CA VAL A 38 9.76 -7.84 5.51
C VAL A 38 11.22 -7.54 5.23
N SER A 39 11.56 -6.26 5.12
CA SER A 39 12.92 -5.79 5.02
C SER A 39 13.31 -5.13 6.33
N ARG A 40 14.53 -4.60 6.37
CA ARG A 40 15.01 -3.99 7.60
C ARG A 40 14.17 -2.80 8.03
N TYR A 41 13.68 -2.01 7.08
CA TYR A 41 12.99 -0.76 7.38
C TYR A 41 11.56 -0.71 6.92
N TRP A 42 11.11 -1.70 6.14
CA TRP A 42 9.76 -1.62 5.59
C TRP A 42 9.19 -3.01 5.36
N ILE A 43 7.89 -3.02 5.16
CA ILE A 43 7.13 -4.22 4.85
C ILE A 43 6.46 -3.96 3.50
N ALA A 44 6.63 -4.88 2.55
CA ALA A 44 5.99 -4.76 1.24
C ALA A 44 4.83 -5.74 1.17
N TRP A 45 3.68 -5.27 0.70
CA TRP A 45 2.51 -6.12 0.48
C TRP A 45 2.27 -6.25 -1.00
N SER A 46 2.14 -7.49 -1.48
CA SER A 46 1.92 -7.76 -2.88
C SER A 46 0.74 -8.70 -3.06
N SER A 47 0.13 -8.62 -4.24
CA SER A 47 -0.93 -9.52 -4.66
C SER A 47 -0.28 -10.78 -5.22
N SER A 48 -0.63 -11.93 -4.67
CA SER A 48 -0.12 -13.20 -5.17
C SER A 48 -0.64 -13.44 -6.59
N LYS A 49 -1.90 -13.14 -6.80
CA LYS A 49 -2.55 -13.39 -8.08
C LYS A 49 -1.98 -12.52 -9.20
N ARG A 50 -1.65 -11.27 -8.89
CA ARG A 50 -1.14 -10.34 -9.88
C ARG A 50 0.36 -10.21 -9.87
N ASN A 51 1.01 -10.81 -8.88
CA ASN A 51 2.45 -10.74 -8.72
C ASN A 51 2.94 -9.29 -8.75
N ARG A 52 2.34 -8.47 -7.89
CA ARG A 52 2.60 -7.04 -7.92
C ARG A 52 2.53 -6.45 -6.52
N VAL A 53 3.53 -5.65 -6.17
CA VAL A 53 3.54 -4.90 -4.91
C VAL A 53 2.61 -3.71 -5.06
N PHE A 54 1.71 -3.52 -4.09
CA PHE A 54 0.77 -2.42 -4.12
C PHE A 54 0.88 -1.50 -2.91
N ALA A 55 1.66 -1.87 -1.90
CA ALA A 55 1.84 -1.02 -0.73
C ALA A 55 3.17 -1.29 -0.08
N GLU A 56 3.76 -0.23 0.44
CA GLU A 56 4.97 -0.30 1.25
C GLU A 56 4.64 0.32 2.60
N ILE A 57 4.92 -0.42 3.67
CA ILE A 57 4.54 -0.04 5.03
C ILE A 57 5.82 0.19 5.81
N ARG A 58 5.95 1.36 6.41
CA ARG A 58 7.12 1.69 7.24
C ARG A 58 6.68 1.99 8.65
N PRO A 59 6.76 1.00 9.55
CA PRO A 59 6.44 1.25 10.95
C PRO A 59 7.51 2.12 11.57
N LEU A 60 7.06 3.18 12.22
CA LEU A 60 7.93 4.09 12.91
C LEU A 60 7.47 4.15 14.37
N HIS A 61 8.20 4.89 15.19
CA HIS A 61 7.80 5.02 16.57
C HIS A 61 6.53 5.88 16.65
N GLY A 62 5.45 5.29 17.14
CA GLY A 62 4.18 6.01 17.32
C GLY A 62 3.36 6.22 16.08
N ARG A 63 3.82 5.78 14.92
CA ARG A 63 3.05 5.97 13.69
C ARG A 63 3.51 4.99 12.61
N VAL A 64 2.72 4.89 11.56
CA VAL A 64 3.03 4.03 10.43
C VAL A 64 2.94 4.88 9.16
N GLN A 65 3.99 4.85 8.37
CA GLN A 65 4.03 5.58 7.11
C GLN A 65 3.74 4.59 5.97
N ILE A 66 2.88 4.96 5.06
CA ILE A 66 2.38 4.05 4.03
C ILE A 66 2.53 4.70 2.66
N PHE A 67 3.03 3.92 1.70
CA PHE A 67 3.17 4.33 0.31
C PHE A 67 2.27 3.46 -0.55
N ILE A 68 1.52 4.07 -1.47
CA ILE A 68 0.61 3.35 -2.36
C ILE A 68 0.75 3.86 -3.79
N LEU A 69 0.24 3.06 -4.74
CA LEU A 69 0.49 3.29 -6.17
C LEU A 69 -0.24 4.50 -6.76
N PRO A 70 -1.55 4.71 -6.50
CA PRO A 70 -2.24 5.80 -7.20
C PRO A 70 -1.82 7.14 -6.64
N GLY A 71 -1.84 8.17 -7.50
CA GLY A 71 -1.64 9.53 -7.04
C GLY A 71 -2.85 10.03 -6.26
N PRO A 72 -2.70 11.13 -5.51
CA PRO A 72 -3.82 11.62 -4.70
C PRO A 72 -5.06 11.95 -5.51
N ARG A 73 -4.91 12.35 -6.76
CA ARG A 73 -6.06 12.69 -7.60
C ARG A 73 -6.88 11.47 -7.99
N ASP A 74 -6.26 10.30 -7.95
CA ASP A 74 -6.92 9.07 -8.36
C ASP A 74 -7.53 8.31 -7.20
N LEU A 75 -7.51 8.90 -6.01
CA LEU A 75 -7.99 8.25 -4.81
C LEU A 75 -9.30 8.87 -4.34
N ARG A 76 -10.17 8.02 -3.81
CA ARG A 76 -11.31 8.47 -3.04
C ARG A 76 -10.84 8.53 -1.60
N ASP A 77 -10.65 9.73 -1.10
CA ASP A 77 -9.99 9.98 0.19
C ASP A 77 -10.75 11.04 0.96
N SER A 78 -11.88 10.65 1.54
CA SER A 78 -12.77 11.60 2.20
C SER A 78 -12.13 12.26 3.43
N THR A 79 -11.14 11.62 4.02
CA THR A 79 -10.47 12.18 5.19
C THR A 79 -9.25 13.02 4.83
N GLY A 80 -8.85 13.02 3.57
CA GLY A 80 -7.70 13.81 3.14
C GLY A 80 -6.38 13.33 3.69
N LEU A 81 -6.23 12.04 3.91
CA LEU A 81 -4.98 11.49 4.45
C LEU A 81 -3.84 11.52 3.44
N ALA A 82 -4.14 11.22 2.19
CA ALA A 82 -3.08 10.97 1.22
C ALA A 82 -2.42 12.25 0.74
N ARG A 83 -1.11 12.20 0.62
CA ARG A 83 -0.29 13.28 0.08
C ARG A 83 0.54 12.73 -1.06
N ARG A 84 1.02 13.61 -1.91
CA ARG A 84 1.91 13.18 -2.98
C ARG A 84 3.22 12.65 -2.39
N ALA A 85 3.65 11.49 -2.82
CA ALA A 85 4.91 10.93 -2.35
C ALA A 85 6.07 11.63 -3.06
N PRO A 86 7.17 11.91 -2.35
CA PRO A 86 8.36 12.45 -2.98
C PRO A 86 8.93 11.47 -4.01
N ARG A 87 9.48 12.00 -5.08
CA ARG A 87 10.03 11.16 -6.14
C ARG A 87 11.17 10.28 -5.67
N THR A 88 11.90 10.74 -4.69
CA THR A 88 13.05 10.00 -4.18
C THR A 88 12.66 8.90 -3.24
N GLN A 89 11.39 8.81 -2.88
CA GLN A 89 10.90 7.76 -2.00
C GLN A 89 9.92 6.88 -2.77
N GLY A 90 9.68 5.68 -2.24
CA GLY A 90 8.71 4.77 -2.86
C GLY A 90 9.13 4.31 -4.24
N TRP A 91 10.41 4.39 -4.53
CA TRP A 91 11.01 3.90 -5.78
C TRP A 91 10.41 4.54 -7.02
N GLY A 92 9.74 5.67 -6.86
CA GLY A 92 9.19 6.40 -8.01
C GLY A 92 7.85 5.90 -8.51
N TRP A 93 7.45 4.68 -8.20
CA TRP A 93 6.15 4.20 -8.66
C TRP A 93 5.04 4.35 -7.62
N PHE A 94 5.39 4.58 -6.35
CA PHE A 94 4.40 4.92 -5.35
C PHE A 94 4.17 6.42 -5.43
N ARG A 95 2.96 6.82 -5.74
CA ARG A 95 2.66 8.23 -5.97
C ARG A 95 1.99 8.92 -4.81
N SER A 96 1.50 8.16 -3.85
CA SER A 96 0.89 8.74 -2.66
C SER A 96 1.50 8.16 -1.40
N ARG A 97 1.52 8.98 -0.35
CA ARG A 97 1.91 8.50 0.96
C ARG A 97 0.98 9.10 2.00
N PHE A 98 0.88 8.45 3.14
CA PHE A 98 0.13 8.97 4.26
C PHE A 98 0.62 8.32 5.54
N GLU A 99 0.20 8.87 6.68
CA GLU A 99 0.61 8.36 7.98
C GLU A 99 -0.61 8.01 8.81
N VAL A 100 -0.46 6.98 9.62
CA VAL A 100 -1.51 6.51 10.52
C VAL A 100 -0.90 6.52 11.92
N SER A 101 -1.47 7.29 12.82
CA SER A 101 -0.94 7.39 14.17
C SER A 101 -1.95 6.98 15.23
N SER A 102 -3.15 6.58 14.83
CA SER A 102 -4.17 6.13 15.77
C SER A 102 -5.04 5.06 15.14
N MET A 103 -5.68 4.28 15.97
CA MET A 103 -6.59 3.23 15.47
C MET A 103 -7.80 3.82 14.77
N ALA A 104 -8.17 5.05 15.11
CA ALA A 104 -9.29 5.71 14.44
C ALA A 104 -9.03 5.92 12.95
N GLN A 105 -7.77 6.00 12.55
CA GLN A 105 -7.41 6.22 11.16
C GLN A 105 -7.28 4.92 10.36
N VAL A 106 -7.37 3.77 11.02
CA VAL A 106 -7.16 2.48 10.34
C VAL A 106 -8.19 2.24 9.24
N GLY A 107 -9.46 2.54 9.52
CA GLY A 107 -10.51 2.35 8.51
C GLY A 107 -10.25 3.13 7.23
N PRO A 108 -10.11 4.46 7.31
CA PRO A 108 -9.80 5.24 6.11
C PRO A 108 -8.50 4.81 5.43
N ALA A 109 -7.48 4.51 6.22
CA ALA A 109 -6.18 4.09 5.67
C ALA A 109 -6.31 2.77 4.91
N ALA A 110 -7.03 1.81 5.48
CA ALA A 110 -7.22 0.53 4.82
C ALA A 110 -7.95 0.70 3.49
N ARG A 111 -8.92 1.60 3.43
CA ARG A 111 -9.64 1.85 2.19
C ARG A 111 -8.71 2.41 1.10
N LEU A 112 -7.75 3.24 1.50
CA LEU A 112 -6.77 3.76 0.53
C LEU A 112 -5.86 2.64 0.03
N ILE A 113 -5.42 1.77 0.93
CA ILE A 113 -4.56 0.65 0.54
C ILE A 113 -5.30 -0.30 -0.40
N VAL A 114 -6.58 -0.56 -0.13
CA VAL A 114 -7.37 -1.42 -0.99
C VAL A 114 -7.53 -0.80 -2.38
N GLN A 115 -7.66 0.51 -2.48
CA GLN A 115 -7.71 1.17 -3.77
C GLN A 115 -6.40 0.96 -4.53
N SER A 116 -5.28 0.96 -3.84
CA SER A 116 -3.99 0.67 -4.46
C SER A 116 -3.95 -0.77 -4.96
N TYR A 117 -4.46 -1.69 -4.16
CA TYR A 117 -4.55 -3.08 -4.56
C TYR A 117 -5.38 -3.22 -5.84
N GLU A 118 -6.49 -2.50 -5.94
CA GLU A 118 -7.37 -2.59 -7.10
C GLU A 118 -6.84 -1.82 -8.30
N HIS A 119 -6.01 -0.84 -8.05
CA HIS A 119 -5.51 0.06 -9.10
C HIS A 119 -4.82 -0.72 -10.22
N GLY A 120 -3.97 -1.66 -9.86
CA GLY A 120 -3.26 -2.43 -10.86
C GLY A 120 -4.18 -3.27 -11.72
N ALA A 121 -5.20 -3.87 -11.12
CA ALA A 121 -6.14 -4.69 -11.86
C ALA A 121 -6.94 -3.88 -12.85
N ARG A 122 -7.41 -2.70 -12.42
CA ARG A 122 -8.17 -1.84 -13.31
C ARG A 122 -7.32 -1.37 -14.48
N LYS A 123 -6.08 -1.02 -14.19
CA LYS A 123 -5.19 -0.54 -15.22
C LYS A 123 -4.89 -1.63 -16.22
N GLN A 124 -4.68 -2.85 -15.75
CA GLN A 124 -4.44 -3.96 -16.65
C GLN A 124 -5.61 -4.21 -17.55
N ASN A 125 -6.81 -4.15 -17.01
CA ASN A 125 -8.00 -4.42 -17.79
C ASN A 125 -8.25 -3.34 -18.83
N GLY A 126 -8.03 -2.08 -18.48
CA GLY A 126 -8.29 -1.00 -19.38
C GLY A 126 -7.15 -0.70 -20.31
N GLY A 127 -5.95 -1.02 -19.91
CA GLY A 127 -4.77 -0.62 -20.65
C GLY A 127 -4.20 -1.64 -21.55
N ARG A 128 -4.72 -2.85 -21.55
CA ARG A 128 -4.11 -3.83 -22.38
C ARG A 128 -4.21 -3.56 -23.80
N THR A 129 -4.88 -2.61 -24.10
CA THR A 129 -4.89 -2.15 -25.44
C THR A 129 -3.62 -1.54 -25.85
N THR A 130 -2.76 -1.45 -25.13
CA THR A 130 -1.57 -0.83 -25.55
C THR A 130 -0.33 -1.61 -25.31
N ARG A 131 -0.23 -1.65 -25.10
CA ARG A 131 0.77 -2.08 -24.84
C ARG A 131 1.54 -2.02 -24.61
N THR A 132 1.57 -2.02 -24.80
CA THR A 132 2.27 -2.14 -24.64
C THR A 132 2.79 -1.60 -24.31
N ALA A 133 2.75 -1.40 -24.52
CA ALA A 133 3.22 -1.17 -24.29
C ALA A 133 3.81 -0.75 -23.79
N ARG A 134 3.91 -0.67 -24.05
CA ARG A 134 4.44 -0.55 -23.71
C ARG A 134 5.18 -0.47 -23.11
N ARG A 135 5.29 -0.57 -23.35
CA ARG A 135 5.86 -0.71 -22.97
C ARG A 135 6.44 -0.25 -22.39
N THR A 136 6.37 -0.17 -22.54
CA THR A 136 6.68 0.03 -22.09
C THR A 136 6.63 0.58 -21.33
N GLN A 137 6.63 0.75 -21.33
CA GLN A 137 6.49 0.98 -20.68
C GLN A 137 6.48 1.06 -19.82
N GLY A 138 6.60 1.10 -19.89
CA GLY A 138 6.66 0.85 -19.23
C GLY A 138 6.91 1.05 -18.76
N LEU A 139 7.17 1.06 -19.01
CA LEU A 139 7.47 0.99 -18.90
C LEU A 139 7.65 1.07 -18.61
#